data_17a1e52309862656392f45cb190d6537
#
_entry.id   17a1e52309862656392f45cb190d6537
#
_cell.length_a   1.000
_cell.length_b   1.000
_cell.length_c   1.000
_cell.angle_alpha   90.00
_cell.angle_beta   90.00
_cell.angle_gamma   90.00
#
_symmetry.space_group_name_H-M   'P 1'
#
loop_
_entity.id
_entity.type
_entity.pdbx_description
1 polymer ?
#
loop_
_entity_poly.entity_id
_entity_poly.type
_entity_poly.pdbx_seq_one_letter_code
_entity_poly.pdbx_strand_id
1 'polypeptide(L)'
;YGTEPIVNGFTGSGTSPNYEKISVADGLWGQDAQGVNFASLGNVSYTFLGGKDYSSGTGNYTATLGSLLTSYNLFENRDDQAVDFLMMGPGCSTEAESQAKANLLIAIAAKRKDCMATISPHRGNIVNVTNSTTQTTNLLKFFSPISSSSYAVFDTGYKYMFDRFNNEFRFIPCNGDVAGLMVRTGIFAFPWFSPAGQQRGIINNAIKLAYSPSKEQRDLLYSSRINPIINQKGAGILLF
;
A
#
# COMPACT_ATOMS: atom_id res chain seq x y z
N TYR A 1 19.01 -16.75 8.28
CA TYR A 1 19.12 -18.22 8.15
C TYR A 1 18.92 -18.82 9.53
N GLY A 2 17.70 -19.24 9.85
CA GLY A 2 17.43 -19.89 11.12
C GLY A 2 17.76 -21.37 11.03
N THR A 3 18.51 -21.86 11.95
CA THR A 3 18.72 -23.29 12.16
C THR A 3 17.50 -23.94 12.75
N GLU A 4 16.88 -23.20 13.60
CA GLU A 4 15.77 -23.62 14.43
C GLU A 4 14.53 -24.01 13.61
N PRO A 5 14.12 -23.23 12.62
CA PRO A 5 12.92 -23.53 11.88
C PRO A 5 12.95 -24.87 11.18
N ILE A 6 14.10 -25.22 10.64
CA ILE A 6 14.25 -26.46 9.90
C ILE A 6 14.11 -27.66 10.81
N VAL A 7 14.81 -27.60 11.91
CA VAL A 7 14.80 -28.72 12.83
C VAL A 7 13.45 -28.88 13.51
N ASN A 8 12.85 -27.77 13.85
CA ASN A 8 11.51 -27.85 14.41
C ASN A 8 10.53 -28.45 13.43
N GLY A 9 10.65 -28.15 12.16
CA GLY A 9 9.86 -28.78 11.13
C GLY A 9 10.09 -30.28 11.02
N PHE A 10 11.28 -30.76 11.29
CA PHE A 10 11.59 -32.18 11.23
C PHE A 10 11.18 -32.96 12.46
N THR A 11 11.39 -32.39 13.60
CA THR A 11 10.89 -33.01 14.83
C THR A 11 9.39 -32.87 14.96
N GLY A 12 8.83 -32.15 13.99
CA GLY A 12 7.54 -31.58 14.00
C GLY A 12 6.40 -32.52 14.15
N SER A 13 6.03 -32.69 15.32
CA SER A 13 4.64 -32.88 15.64
C SER A 13 3.82 -31.60 15.34
N GLY A 14 4.36 -30.69 14.59
CA GLY A 14 3.71 -29.44 14.21
C GLY A 14 3.54 -28.40 15.31
N THR A 15 4.18 -28.59 16.43
CA THR A 15 4.13 -27.62 17.51
C THR A 15 5.35 -26.74 17.47
N SER A 16 5.13 -25.49 17.12
CA SER A 16 6.14 -24.44 17.05
C SER A 16 7.07 -24.29 18.27
N PRO A 17 6.71 -24.70 19.47
CA PRO A 17 7.52 -24.42 20.67
C PRO A 17 8.91 -25.04 20.69
N ASN A 18 9.21 -25.92 19.79
CA ASN A 18 10.48 -26.61 19.81
C ASN A 18 11.62 -25.87 19.12
N TYR A 19 11.36 -24.74 18.52
CA TYR A 19 12.42 -23.91 17.94
C TYR A 19 13.52 -23.56 18.95
N GLU A 20 13.11 -23.19 20.14
CA GLU A 20 14.04 -22.82 21.19
C GLU A 20 14.92 -23.99 21.67
N LYS A 21 14.42 -25.21 21.49
CA LYS A 21 15.14 -26.40 21.85
C LYS A 21 16.10 -26.89 20.78
N ILE A 22 15.90 -26.40 19.58
CA ILE A 22 16.72 -26.75 18.44
C ILE A 22 17.60 -25.54 18.16
N SER A 23 18.54 -25.36 19.00
CA SER A 23 19.50 -24.28 18.89
C SER A 23 20.69 -24.71 18.01
N VAL A 24 21.48 -23.74 17.70
CA VAL A 24 22.76 -23.94 17.07
C VAL A 24 23.63 -24.96 17.85
N ALA A 25 23.49 -24.97 19.15
CA ALA A 25 24.16 -25.94 20.00
C ALA A 25 23.77 -27.40 19.74
N ASP A 26 22.65 -27.64 19.13
CA ASP A 26 22.21 -28.99 18.77
C ASP A 26 22.80 -29.47 17.41
N GLY A 27 23.68 -28.67 16.84
CA GLY A 27 24.44 -29.06 15.67
C GLY A 27 23.62 -29.18 14.38
N LEU A 28 22.75 -28.25 14.12
CA LEU A 28 21.79 -28.38 13.04
C LEU A 28 22.07 -27.54 11.80
N TRP A 29 22.92 -26.51 11.94
CA TRP A 29 23.35 -25.66 10.86
C TRP A 29 24.80 -25.23 10.99
N GLY A 30 25.41 -25.01 9.82
CA GLY A 30 26.78 -24.55 9.79
C GLY A 30 27.70 -25.47 10.60
N GLN A 31 28.42 -24.92 11.52
CA GLN A 31 29.31 -25.70 12.41
C GLN A 31 28.55 -26.62 13.36
N ASP A 32 27.35 -26.24 13.72
CA ASP A 32 26.50 -26.97 14.65
C ASP A 32 25.67 -28.06 13.96
N ALA A 33 25.72 -28.11 12.65
CA ALA A 33 25.08 -29.16 11.86
C ALA A 33 25.86 -30.50 11.88
N GLN A 34 26.84 -30.65 12.77
CA GLN A 34 27.59 -31.88 12.90
C GLN A 34 26.70 -33.05 13.32
N GLY A 35 26.80 -34.14 12.55
CA GLY A 35 25.96 -35.30 12.78
C GLY A 35 24.57 -35.25 12.13
N VAL A 36 24.19 -34.13 11.54
CA VAL A 36 22.95 -34.06 10.77
C VAL A 36 23.22 -34.58 9.35
N ASN A 37 22.54 -35.63 8.99
CA ASN A 37 22.56 -36.15 7.64
C ASN A 37 21.33 -35.66 6.87
N PHE A 38 21.48 -34.60 6.11
CA PHE A 38 20.37 -34.04 5.32
C PHE A 38 19.81 -35.00 4.27
N ALA A 39 20.62 -35.94 3.79
CA ALA A 39 20.17 -36.96 2.84
C ALA A 39 19.15 -37.93 3.46
N SER A 40 19.20 -38.13 4.77
CA SER A 40 18.26 -38.98 5.46
C SER A 40 16.91 -38.33 5.71
N LEU A 41 16.83 -37.02 5.55
CA LEU A 41 15.59 -36.25 5.79
C LEU A 41 14.61 -36.34 4.62
N GLY A 42 15.09 -36.74 3.45
CA GLY A 42 14.27 -36.85 2.24
C GLY A 42 13.67 -35.51 1.79
N ASN A 43 12.58 -35.58 1.07
CA ASN A 43 11.81 -34.40 0.68
C ASN A 43 10.98 -33.91 1.85
N VAL A 44 11.17 -32.67 2.22
CA VAL A 44 10.42 -32.03 3.29
C VAL A 44 9.46 -31.00 2.72
N SER A 45 8.26 -30.98 3.24
CA SER A 45 7.23 -30.02 2.90
C SER A 45 6.83 -29.24 4.13
N TYR A 46 6.86 -27.93 4.00
CA TYR A 46 6.48 -27.01 5.07
C TYR A 46 5.22 -26.25 4.69
N THR A 47 4.33 -26.11 5.64
CA THR A 47 3.16 -25.25 5.51
C THR A 47 3.32 -24.09 6.46
N PHE A 48 3.27 -22.88 5.92
CA PHE A 48 3.21 -21.69 6.74
C PHE A 48 1.85 -21.60 7.42
N LEU A 49 1.86 -21.45 8.74
CA LEU A 49 0.67 -21.34 9.57
C LEU A 49 0.60 -19.98 10.25
N GLY A 50 -0.60 -19.57 10.61
CA GLY A 50 -0.81 -18.31 11.33
C GLY A 50 -0.74 -17.05 10.49
N GLY A 51 -0.70 -17.17 9.17
CA GLY A 51 -0.84 -16.02 8.27
C GLY A 51 -2.18 -15.33 8.50
N LYS A 52 -2.16 -13.99 8.43
CA LYS A 52 -3.36 -13.14 8.51
C LYS A 52 -3.32 -12.15 7.35
N ASP A 53 -4.43 -11.94 6.70
CA ASP A 53 -4.51 -10.99 5.60
C ASP A 53 -4.69 -9.54 6.06
N TYR A 54 -5.04 -9.33 7.34
CA TYR A 54 -5.25 -8.00 7.93
C TYR A 54 -6.20 -7.08 7.16
N SER A 55 -6.96 -7.61 6.22
CA SER A 55 -8.00 -6.87 5.53
C SER A 55 -9.33 -6.97 6.28
N SER A 56 -10.11 -5.91 6.21
CA SER A 56 -11.51 -5.96 6.63
C SER A 56 -12.40 -6.33 5.44
N GLY A 57 -13.58 -6.87 5.70
CA GLY A 57 -14.61 -7.06 4.66
C GLY A 57 -15.02 -5.76 3.96
N THR A 58 -14.64 -4.61 4.50
CA THR A 58 -14.83 -3.27 3.93
C THR A 58 -13.64 -2.78 3.11
N GLY A 59 -12.55 -3.55 3.04
CA GLY A 59 -11.35 -3.20 2.28
C GLY A 59 -10.40 -2.22 2.94
N ASN A 60 -10.51 -2.02 4.27
CA ASN A 60 -9.53 -1.29 5.07
C ASN A 60 -8.52 -2.24 5.71
N TYR A 61 -7.36 -1.73 6.09
CA TYR A 61 -6.41 -2.48 6.91
C TYR A 61 -6.92 -2.63 8.34
N THR A 62 -6.78 -3.83 8.87
CA THR A 62 -7.07 -4.14 10.30
C THR A 62 -5.81 -4.31 11.13
N ALA A 63 -4.62 -4.19 10.53
CA ALA A 63 -3.37 -4.14 11.27
C ALA A 63 -3.33 -2.92 12.19
N THR A 64 -2.70 -3.06 13.34
CA THR A 64 -2.58 -1.93 14.27
C THR A 64 -1.72 -0.82 13.65
N LEU A 65 -2.08 0.42 13.91
CA LEU A 65 -1.32 1.58 13.42
C LEU A 65 0.15 1.49 13.85
N GLY A 66 0.43 1.10 15.11
CA GLY A 66 1.79 0.95 15.61
C GLY A 66 2.63 -0.02 14.80
N SER A 67 2.09 -1.18 14.45
CA SER A 67 2.78 -2.17 13.61
C SER A 67 3.06 -1.64 12.21
N LEU A 68 2.09 -0.92 11.63
CA LEU A 68 2.26 -0.29 10.31
C LEU A 68 3.34 0.79 10.33
N LEU A 69 3.33 1.67 11.35
CA LEU A 69 4.33 2.72 11.49
C LEU A 69 5.74 2.15 11.66
N THR A 70 5.88 1.11 12.49
CA THR A 70 7.16 0.42 12.66
C THR A 70 7.66 -0.19 11.34
N SER A 71 6.77 -0.82 10.58
CA SER A 71 7.12 -1.42 9.30
C SER A 71 7.56 -0.38 8.26
N TYR A 72 6.86 0.76 8.18
CA TYR A 72 7.24 1.83 7.25
C TYR A 72 8.55 2.52 7.64
N ASN A 73 8.87 2.62 8.93
CA ASN A 73 10.13 3.19 9.38
C ASN A 73 11.37 2.41 8.90
N LEU A 74 11.21 1.13 8.53
CA LEU A 74 12.29 0.36 7.90
C LEU A 74 12.73 0.96 6.56
N PHE A 75 11.88 1.73 5.89
CA PHE A 75 12.20 2.42 4.64
C PHE A 75 12.80 3.82 4.84
N GLU A 76 13.03 4.25 6.08
CA GLU A 76 13.56 5.58 6.36
C GLU A 76 15.01 5.74 5.90
N ASN A 77 15.81 4.68 5.99
CA ASN A 77 17.19 4.67 5.54
C ASN A 77 17.26 4.35 4.04
N ARG A 78 17.67 5.34 3.23
CA ARG A 78 17.81 5.17 1.79
C ARG A 78 18.95 4.26 1.38
N ASP A 79 19.98 4.15 2.23
CA ASP A 79 21.17 3.36 1.90
C ASP A 79 20.90 1.86 2.04
N ASP A 80 19.93 1.48 2.89
CA ASP A 80 19.54 0.09 3.09
C ASP A 80 18.49 -0.37 2.07
N GLN A 81 17.60 0.53 1.65
CA GLN A 81 16.46 0.19 0.80
C GLN A 81 16.29 1.19 -0.35
N ALA A 82 16.45 0.74 -1.58
CA ALA A 82 16.15 1.55 -2.77
C ALA A 82 14.64 1.54 -3.03
N VAL A 83 13.99 2.69 -2.86
CA VAL A 83 12.54 2.85 -3.03
C VAL A 83 12.25 4.13 -3.79
N ASP A 84 11.48 4.05 -4.87
CA ASP A 84 11.03 5.22 -5.65
C ASP A 84 9.67 5.76 -5.18
N PHE A 85 8.80 4.88 -4.69
CA PHE A 85 7.44 5.24 -4.27
C PHE A 85 7.07 4.59 -2.95
N LEU A 86 6.49 5.40 -2.06
CA LEU A 86 5.85 4.97 -0.83
C LEU A 86 4.33 5.08 -1.02
N MET A 87 3.70 3.98 -1.35
CA MET A 87 2.25 3.94 -1.56
C MET A 87 1.52 3.72 -0.24
N MET A 88 0.51 4.54 0.03
CA MET A 88 -0.30 4.40 1.24
C MET A 88 -1.07 3.07 1.27
N GLY A 89 -1.45 2.55 0.10
CA GLY A 89 -2.38 1.43 0.02
C GLY A 89 -3.77 1.81 0.57
N PRO A 90 -4.53 0.86 1.09
CA PRO A 90 -5.81 1.15 1.74
C PRO A 90 -5.61 1.91 3.06
N GLY A 91 -6.64 2.66 3.45
CA GLY A 91 -6.68 3.33 4.74
C GLY A 91 -6.74 2.34 5.91
N CYS A 92 -6.48 2.83 7.11
CA CYS A 92 -6.65 2.10 8.35
C CYS A 92 -8.13 2.02 8.76
N SER A 93 -8.41 1.45 9.93
CA SER A 93 -9.77 1.29 10.43
C SER A 93 -10.49 2.63 10.65
N THR A 94 -9.78 3.64 11.08
CA THR A 94 -10.30 4.98 11.30
C THR A 94 -9.67 6.03 10.39
N GLU A 95 -10.36 7.17 10.24
CA GLU A 95 -9.86 8.32 9.48
C GLU A 95 -8.57 8.87 10.11
N ALA A 96 -8.54 9.01 11.44
CA ALA A 96 -7.38 9.53 12.16
C ALA A 96 -6.14 8.64 12.01
N GLU A 97 -6.29 7.32 12.07
CA GLU A 97 -5.19 6.39 11.81
C GLU A 97 -4.71 6.46 10.37
N SER A 98 -5.63 6.65 9.41
CA SER A 98 -5.28 6.83 8.00
C SER A 98 -4.48 8.12 7.79
N GLN A 99 -4.84 9.21 8.47
CA GLN A 99 -4.10 10.47 8.46
C GLN A 99 -2.71 10.33 9.09
N ALA A 100 -2.60 9.62 10.22
CA ALA A 100 -1.33 9.36 10.87
C ALA A 100 -0.38 8.54 9.97
N LYS A 101 -0.91 7.51 9.32
CA LYS A 101 -0.18 6.71 8.31
C LYS A 101 0.30 7.57 7.15
N ALA A 102 -0.56 8.43 6.61
CA ALA A 102 -0.20 9.34 5.53
C ALA A 102 0.92 10.31 5.94
N ASN A 103 0.81 10.93 7.12
CA ASN A 103 1.82 11.84 7.63
C ASN A 103 3.18 11.15 7.84
N LEU A 104 3.21 9.89 8.28
CA LEU A 104 4.47 9.14 8.38
C LEU A 104 5.12 8.92 7.02
N LEU A 105 4.34 8.46 6.02
CA LEU A 105 4.87 8.24 4.67
C LEU A 105 5.44 9.53 4.07
N ILE A 106 4.76 10.66 4.29
CA ILE A 106 5.23 11.98 3.86
C ILE A 106 6.51 12.37 4.58
N ALA A 107 6.61 12.13 5.89
CA ALA A 107 7.81 12.42 6.67
C ALA A 107 9.01 11.60 6.19
N ILE A 108 8.81 10.31 5.91
CA ILE A 108 9.86 9.44 5.35
C ILE A 108 10.29 9.95 3.97
N ALA A 109 9.35 10.23 3.07
CA ALA A 109 9.67 10.73 1.73
C ALA A 109 10.40 12.07 1.77
N ALA A 110 9.97 13.01 2.63
CA ALA A 110 10.59 14.31 2.82
C ALA A 110 12.00 14.23 3.43
N LYS A 111 12.25 13.23 4.28
CA LYS A 111 13.57 12.96 4.86
C LYS A 111 14.51 12.35 3.82
N ARG A 112 14.05 11.35 3.10
CA ARG A 112 14.82 10.65 2.06
C ARG A 112 15.15 11.52 0.86
N LYS A 113 14.16 12.24 0.34
CA LYS A 113 14.25 13.11 -0.87
C LYS A 113 14.57 12.37 -2.19
N ASP A 114 14.50 11.05 -2.19
CA ASP A 114 14.73 10.18 -3.34
C ASP A 114 13.48 9.38 -3.74
N CYS A 115 12.39 9.53 -3.02
CA CYS A 115 11.13 8.85 -3.28
C CYS A 115 9.93 9.78 -3.10
N MET A 116 8.76 9.34 -3.60
CA MET A 116 7.50 10.08 -3.47
C MET A 116 6.44 9.26 -2.76
N ALA A 117 5.69 9.90 -1.87
CA ALA A 117 4.53 9.32 -1.21
C ALA A 117 3.26 9.56 -2.04
N THR A 118 2.50 8.51 -2.31
CA THR A 118 1.19 8.60 -2.98
C THR A 118 0.09 8.25 -1.99
N ILE A 119 -0.84 9.19 -1.79
CA ILE A 119 -1.83 9.18 -0.71
C ILE A 119 -3.23 9.26 -1.30
N SER A 120 -4.05 8.27 -1.00
CA SER A 120 -5.51 8.31 -1.23
C SER A 120 -6.25 8.58 0.08
N PRO A 121 -7.48 9.11 0.02
CA PRO A 121 -8.27 9.39 1.22
C PRO A 121 -8.70 8.11 1.95
N HIS A 122 -9.19 8.27 3.18
CA HIS A 122 -9.82 7.17 3.89
C HIS A 122 -11.09 6.71 3.15
N ARG A 123 -11.28 5.39 3.07
CA ARG A 123 -12.36 4.76 2.28
C ARG A 123 -13.75 5.28 2.66
N GLY A 124 -14.01 5.41 3.95
CA GLY A 124 -15.30 5.87 4.47
C GLY A 124 -15.69 7.29 4.07
N ASN A 125 -14.74 8.10 3.63
CA ASN A 125 -14.99 9.48 3.21
C ASN A 125 -15.66 9.57 1.84
N ILE A 126 -15.54 8.50 1.02
CA ILE A 126 -15.97 8.52 -0.38
C ILE A 126 -16.85 7.33 -0.72
N VAL A 127 -16.44 6.11 -0.36
CA VAL A 127 -17.14 4.88 -0.75
C VAL A 127 -18.44 4.78 0.04
N ASN A 128 -19.56 4.55 -0.67
CA ASN A 128 -20.93 4.52 -0.14
C ASN A 128 -21.47 5.87 0.35
N VAL A 129 -20.79 6.98 0.02
CA VAL A 129 -21.32 8.33 0.19
C VAL A 129 -21.96 8.76 -1.13
N THR A 130 -23.25 9.00 -1.15
CA THR A 130 -24.00 9.24 -2.40
C THR A 130 -23.98 10.70 -2.88
N ASN A 131 -23.75 11.63 -1.97
CA ASN A 131 -23.75 13.07 -2.26
C ASN A 131 -22.34 13.56 -2.58
N SER A 132 -22.12 14.05 -3.79
CA SER A 132 -20.81 14.53 -4.26
C SER A 132 -20.29 15.75 -3.49
N THR A 133 -21.17 16.62 -3.00
CA THR A 133 -20.76 17.76 -2.15
C THR A 133 -20.25 17.26 -0.80
N THR A 134 -20.91 16.28 -0.22
CA THR A 134 -20.46 15.65 1.02
C THR A 134 -19.10 14.95 0.81
N GLN A 135 -18.93 14.23 -0.30
CA GLN A 135 -17.66 13.61 -0.65
C GLN A 135 -16.54 14.65 -0.76
N THR A 136 -16.80 15.78 -1.44
CA THR A 136 -15.84 16.90 -1.56
C THR A 136 -15.46 17.44 -0.17
N THR A 137 -16.46 17.70 0.68
CA THR A 137 -16.21 18.20 2.05
C THR A 137 -15.39 17.21 2.88
N ASN A 138 -15.70 15.93 2.78
CA ASN A 138 -14.96 14.87 3.47
C ASN A 138 -13.50 14.79 2.99
N LEU A 139 -13.25 14.95 1.70
CA LEU A 139 -11.90 15.01 1.15
C LEU A 139 -11.10 16.19 1.71
N LEU A 140 -11.69 17.37 1.66
CA LEU A 140 -11.05 18.57 2.19
C LEU A 140 -10.72 18.42 3.67
N LYS A 141 -11.66 17.88 4.44
CA LYS A 141 -11.47 17.60 5.86
C LYS A 141 -10.36 16.57 6.10
N PHE A 142 -10.33 15.50 5.32
CA PHE A 142 -9.31 14.46 5.44
C PHE A 142 -7.91 14.99 5.18
N PHE A 143 -7.73 15.76 4.10
CA PHE A 143 -6.40 16.25 3.71
C PHE A 143 -5.95 17.51 4.46
N SER A 144 -6.88 18.24 5.12
CA SER A 144 -6.54 19.46 5.85
C SER A 144 -5.44 19.29 6.91
N PRO A 145 -5.45 18.25 7.78
CA PRO A 145 -4.41 18.05 8.79
C PRO A 145 -3.17 17.33 8.26
N ILE A 146 -3.17 16.92 6.98
CA ILE A 146 -2.03 16.21 6.40
C ILE A 146 -0.97 17.20 5.94
N SER A 147 0.28 16.88 6.28
CA SER A 147 1.44 17.73 6.01
C SER A 147 1.62 17.99 4.51
N SER A 148 1.92 19.23 4.17
CA SER A 148 2.28 19.60 2.81
C SER A 148 3.72 19.25 2.52
N SER A 149 3.99 18.59 1.40
CA SER A 149 5.34 18.27 0.96
C SER A 149 5.40 18.21 -0.56
N SER A 150 6.53 18.64 -1.14
CA SER A 150 6.82 18.42 -2.56
C SER A 150 7.13 16.95 -2.88
N TYR A 151 7.27 16.11 -1.87
CA TYR A 151 7.50 14.66 -1.99
C TYR A 151 6.22 13.83 -1.78
N ALA A 152 5.05 14.46 -1.88
CA ALA A 152 3.77 13.77 -1.71
C ALA A 152 2.76 14.18 -2.77
N VAL A 153 1.96 13.22 -3.22
CA VAL A 153 0.87 13.41 -4.17
C VAL A 153 -0.42 12.90 -3.53
N PHE A 154 -1.45 13.74 -3.56
CA PHE A 154 -2.78 13.42 -3.04
C PHE A 154 -3.74 13.20 -4.20
N ASP A 155 -4.51 12.12 -4.14
CA ASP A 155 -5.56 11.82 -5.10
C ASP A 155 -6.96 11.79 -4.46
N THR A 156 -8.01 11.80 -5.28
CA THR A 156 -9.40 11.79 -4.79
C THR A 156 -9.99 10.41 -4.68
N GLY A 157 -9.25 9.33 -4.98
CA GLY A 157 -9.98 8.24 -5.43
C GLY A 157 -9.89 6.83 -5.03
N TYR A 158 -11.07 6.26 -5.24
CA TYR A 158 -11.29 4.82 -5.26
C TYR A 158 -11.93 4.44 -6.59
N LYS A 159 -11.30 3.49 -7.28
CA LYS A 159 -11.86 2.86 -8.48
C LYS A 159 -12.55 1.55 -8.12
N TYR A 160 -13.62 1.24 -8.83
CA TYR A 160 -14.31 -0.03 -8.76
C TYR A 160 -13.77 -0.94 -9.86
N MET A 161 -13.26 -2.09 -9.48
CA MET A 161 -12.71 -3.05 -10.41
C MET A 161 -13.00 -4.49 -9.97
N PHE A 162 -12.82 -5.42 -10.89
CA PHE A 162 -12.96 -6.84 -10.63
C PHE A 162 -11.65 -7.40 -10.03
N ASP A 163 -11.74 -7.96 -8.86
CA ASP A 163 -10.67 -8.72 -8.21
C ASP A 163 -10.76 -10.19 -8.67
N ARG A 164 -9.93 -10.54 -9.63
CA ARG A 164 -9.93 -11.90 -10.21
C ARG A 164 -9.47 -12.97 -9.23
N PHE A 165 -8.75 -12.63 -8.18
CA PHE A 165 -8.24 -13.60 -7.22
C PHE A 165 -9.31 -14.03 -6.22
N ASN A 166 -10.15 -13.08 -5.81
CA ASN A 166 -11.27 -13.34 -4.91
C ASN A 166 -12.61 -13.47 -5.64
N ASN A 167 -12.62 -13.34 -6.98
CA ASN A 167 -13.82 -13.42 -7.82
C ASN A 167 -14.93 -12.46 -7.39
N GLU A 168 -14.55 -11.24 -7.05
CA GLU A 168 -15.50 -10.22 -6.62
C GLU A 168 -15.13 -8.81 -7.09
N PHE A 169 -16.09 -7.92 -7.08
CA PHE A 169 -15.87 -6.52 -7.39
C PHE A 169 -15.57 -5.72 -6.13
N ARG A 170 -14.50 -4.93 -6.15
CA ARG A 170 -14.07 -4.12 -5.01
C ARG A 170 -13.76 -2.68 -5.40
N PHE A 171 -13.95 -1.78 -4.43
CA PHE A 171 -13.35 -0.46 -4.49
C PHE A 171 -11.94 -0.51 -3.92
N ILE A 172 -10.95 -0.14 -4.72
CA ILE A 172 -9.55 -0.05 -4.33
C ILE A 172 -9.04 1.39 -4.46
N PRO A 173 -8.11 1.82 -3.58
CA PRO A 173 -7.55 3.17 -3.64
C PRO A 173 -6.67 3.35 -4.88
N CYS A 174 -6.64 4.56 -5.42
CA CYS A 174 -5.91 4.87 -6.65
C CYS A 174 -4.45 5.28 -6.44
N ASN A 175 -3.94 5.32 -5.20
CA ASN A 175 -2.54 5.70 -4.95
C ASN A 175 -1.52 4.81 -5.69
N GLY A 176 -1.80 3.51 -5.82
CA GLY A 176 -0.99 2.62 -6.63
C GLY A 176 -1.06 2.92 -8.13
N ASP A 177 -2.24 3.33 -8.63
CA ASP A 177 -2.39 3.76 -10.03
C ASP A 177 -1.62 5.05 -10.29
N VAL A 178 -1.67 6.01 -9.37
CA VAL A 178 -0.92 7.27 -9.46
C VAL A 178 0.59 6.99 -9.51
N ALA A 179 1.11 6.14 -8.63
CA ALA A 179 2.50 5.71 -8.68
C ALA A 179 2.84 5.05 -10.03
N GLY A 180 1.97 4.15 -10.51
CA GLY A 180 2.14 3.50 -11.81
C GLY A 180 2.15 4.47 -13.00
N LEU A 181 1.31 5.52 -12.96
CA LEU A 181 1.33 6.59 -13.98
C LEU A 181 2.63 7.40 -13.95
N MET A 182 3.18 7.66 -12.77
CA MET A 182 4.47 8.34 -12.62
C MET A 182 5.61 7.49 -13.19
N VAL A 183 5.65 6.21 -12.85
CA VAL A 183 6.63 5.25 -13.41
C VAL A 183 6.52 5.19 -14.93
N ARG A 184 5.31 5.00 -15.45
CA ARG A 184 5.05 4.96 -16.89
C ARG A 184 5.53 6.24 -17.57
N THR A 185 5.25 7.39 -17.00
CA THR A 185 5.69 8.68 -17.54
C THR A 185 7.21 8.79 -17.55
N GLY A 186 7.89 8.32 -16.50
CA GLY A 186 9.35 8.28 -16.45
C GLY A 186 10.00 7.37 -17.49
N ILE A 187 9.33 6.27 -17.86
CA ILE A 187 9.83 5.33 -18.88
C ILE A 187 9.64 5.88 -20.30
N PHE A 188 8.47 6.42 -20.62
CA PHE A 188 8.12 6.84 -21.99
C PHE A 188 8.42 8.30 -22.31
N ALA A 189 8.69 9.12 -21.29
CA ALA A 189 9.05 10.52 -21.43
C ALA A 189 10.19 10.85 -20.47
N PHE A 190 9.94 11.77 -19.54
CA PHE A 190 10.91 12.13 -18.49
C PHE A 190 10.24 12.18 -17.13
N PRO A 191 10.96 11.88 -16.03
CA PRO A 191 10.39 11.84 -14.68
C PRO A 191 9.72 13.13 -14.21
N TRP A 192 10.12 14.27 -14.78
CA TRP A 192 9.56 15.58 -14.42
C TRP A 192 8.31 15.98 -15.23
N PHE A 193 7.90 15.16 -16.21
CA PHE A 193 6.62 15.41 -16.88
C PHE A 193 5.44 15.03 -16.00
N SER A 194 4.35 15.80 -16.12
CA SER A 194 3.11 15.48 -15.42
C SER A 194 2.56 14.12 -15.88
N PRO A 195 2.25 13.21 -14.97
CA PRO A 195 1.61 11.92 -15.28
C PRO A 195 0.10 12.06 -15.52
N ALA A 196 -0.44 13.27 -15.53
CA ALA A 196 -1.87 13.56 -15.66
C ALA A 196 -2.30 13.84 -17.10
N GLY A 197 -3.60 13.96 -17.30
CA GLY A 197 -4.23 14.33 -18.58
C GLY A 197 -4.49 13.16 -19.51
N GLN A 198 -5.08 13.46 -20.68
CA GLN A 198 -5.59 12.45 -21.61
C GLN A 198 -4.53 11.53 -22.21
N GLN A 199 -3.29 12.01 -22.32
CA GLN A 199 -2.21 11.20 -22.91
C GLN A 199 -1.54 10.25 -21.94
N ARG A 200 -1.34 10.67 -20.70
CA ARG A 200 -0.56 9.95 -19.70
C ARG A 200 -1.35 9.50 -18.49
N GLY A 201 -2.43 10.20 -18.15
CA GLY A 201 -3.17 10.02 -16.90
C GLY A 201 -4.27 8.95 -16.95
N ILE A 202 -4.37 8.13 -17.98
CA ILE A 202 -5.43 7.11 -18.10
C ILE A 202 -5.19 6.00 -17.10
N ILE A 203 -6.21 5.78 -16.25
CA ILE A 203 -6.24 4.71 -15.24
C ILE A 203 -6.92 3.49 -15.85
N ASN A 204 -6.19 2.40 -15.95
CA ASN A 204 -6.68 1.15 -16.50
C ASN A 204 -7.46 0.33 -15.46
N ASN A 205 -8.22 -0.67 -15.95
CA ASN A 205 -8.96 -1.61 -15.11
C ASN A 205 -9.90 -0.93 -14.11
N ALA A 206 -10.54 0.16 -14.50
CA ALA A 206 -11.52 0.86 -13.69
C ALA A 206 -12.87 0.84 -14.39
N ILE A 207 -13.88 0.26 -13.76
CA ILE A 207 -15.25 0.22 -14.28
C ILE A 207 -15.97 1.55 -13.97
N LYS A 208 -15.79 2.03 -12.74
CA LYS A 208 -16.33 3.30 -12.27
C LYS A 208 -15.50 3.86 -11.14
N LEU A 209 -15.66 5.14 -10.86
CA LEU A 209 -15.12 5.79 -9.67
C LEU A 209 -16.16 5.83 -8.55
N ALA A 210 -15.69 5.81 -7.30
CA ALA A 210 -16.52 6.07 -6.14
C ALA A 210 -16.95 7.55 -6.07
N TYR A 211 -16.12 8.44 -6.62
CA TYR A 211 -16.35 9.88 -6.68
C TYR A 211 -15.84 10.44 -8.01
N SER A 212 -16.64 11.26 -8.65
CA SER A 212 -16.27 12.00 -9.86
C SER A 212 -16.69 13.46 -9.68
N PRO A 213 -15.73 14.38 -9.45
CA PRO A 213 -16.02 15.77 -9.13
C PRO A 213 -16.56 16.55 -10.34
N SER A 214 -17.48 17.49 -10.06
CA SER A 214 -17.88 18.54 -11.02
C SER A 214 -16.72 19.51 -11.27
N LYS A 215 -16.90 20.44 -12.22
CA LYS A 215 -15.87 21.45 -12.49
C LYS A 215 -15.57 22.29 -11.26
N GLU A 216 -16.60 22.79 -10.59
CA GLU A 216 -16.49 23.64 -9.40
C GLU A 216 -15.81 22.87 -8.24
N GLN A 217 -16.15 21.61 -8.09
CA GLN A 217 -15.52 20.74 -7.08
C GLN A 217 -14.04 20.49 -7.39
N ARG A 218 -13.67 20.34 -8.67
CA ARG A 218 -12.26 20.21 -9.08
C ARG A 218 -11.46 21.46 -8.76
N ASP A 219 -12.00 22.65 -9.04
CA ASP A 219 -11.33 23.91 -8.76
C ASP A 219 -11.05 24.06 -7.24
N LEU A 220 -12.01 23.62 -6.42
CA LEU A 220 -11.85 23.58 -4.96
C LEU A 220 -10.81 22.56 -4.49
N LEU A 221 -10.78 21.37 -5.10
CA LEU A 221 -9.80 20.33 -4.79
C LEU A 221 -8.38 20.77 -5.18
N TYR A 222 -8.21 21.40 -6.35
CA TYR A 222 -6.91 21.92 -6.78
C TYR A 222 -6.37 22.98 -5.83
N SER A 223 -7.21 23.91 -5.39
CA SER A 223 -6.80 24.91 -4.41
C SER A 223 -6.35 24.30 -3.09
N SER A 224 -6.79 23.06 -2.80
CA SER A 224 -6.43 22.27 -1.63
C SER A 224 -5.33 21.24 -1.92
N ARG A 225 -4.65 21.31 -3.06
CA ARG A 225 -3.53 20.43 -3.45
C ARG A 225 -3.92 18.96 -3.65
N ILE A 226 -5.17 18.71 -3.99
CA ILE A 226 -5.70 17.36 -4.24
C ILE A 226 -5.87 17.19 -5.74
N ASN A 227 -5.25 16.16 -6.31
CA ASN A 227 -5.34 15.87 -7.74
C ASN A 227 -6.61 15.04 -8.02
N PRO A 228 -7.57 15.58 -8.75
CA PRO A 228 -8.81 14.87 -8.99
C PRO A 228 -8.63 13.75 -10.01
N ILE A 229 -9.26 12.62 -9.72
CA ILE A 229 -9.46 11.54 -10.67
C ILE A 229 -10.89 11.69 -11.20
N ILE A 230 -11.04 11.74 -12.51
CA ILE A 230 -12.32 12.01 -13.16
C ILE A 230 -12.68 10.94 -14.19
N ASN A 231 -13.96 10.80 -14.45
CA ASN A 231 -14.45 10.05 -15.58
C ASN A 231 -14.77 11.05 -16.71
N GLN A 232 -13.91 11.12 -17.70
CA GLN A 232 -14.08 12.02 -18.82
C GLN A 232 -14.72 11.29 -19.99
N LYS A 233 -15.85 11.81 -20.48
CA LYS A 233 -16.55 11.24 -21.63
C LYS A 233 -15.62 11.18 -22.85
N GLY A 234 -15.49 10.00 -23.42
CA GLY A 234 -14.66 9.76 -24.60
C GLY A 234 -13.18 9.46 -24.30
N ALA A 235 -12.67 9.79 -23.12
CA ALA A 235 -11.29 9.50 -22.72
C ALA A 235 -11.17 8.45 -21.62
N GLY A 236 -12.26 8.20 -20.88
CA GLY A 236 -12.27 7.23 -19.79
C GLY A 236 -11.90 7.83 -18.42
N ILE A 237 -11.45 7.00 -17.52
CA ILE A 237 -11.05 7.40 -16.17
C ILE A 237 -9.58 7.84 -16.20
N LEU A 238 -9.33 9.04 -15.71
CA LEU A 238 -8.00 9.62 -15.74
C LEU A 238 -7.69 10.50 -14.53
N LEU A 239 -6.42 10.60 -14.22
CA LEU A 239 -5.85 11.61 -13.33
C LEU A 239 -5.79 12.93 -14.12
N PHE A 240 -6.40 13.97 -13.55
CA PHE A 240 -6.59 15.24 -14.25
C PHE A 240 -5.71 16.33 -13.65
#